data_482b0346dbe9dd77c8493eb779d0efff
#
_entry.id   482b0346dbe9dd77c8493eb779d0efff
#
_cell.length_a   1.000
_cell.length_b   1.000
_cell.length_c   1.000
_cell.angle_alpha   90.00
_cell.angle_beta   90.00
_cell.angle_gamma   90.00
#
_symmetry.space_group_name_H-M   'P 1'
#
loop_
_entity.id
_entity.type
_entity.pdbx_description
1 polymer ?
#
loop_
_entity_poly.entity_id
_entity_poly.type
_entity_poly.pdbx_seq_one_letter_code
_entity_poly.pdbx_strand_id
1 'polypeptide(L)'
;MSLDVLRFTRAPRFVTLAVLALAAACNSTRVSRVDPNSVTDLSGRWNDADSRLVANALIQQSLDAPWARNFATANGGKQPTVIIGAFRNRSMEHIPVGTFTRDLERSFVNSGSVQIVASKEERGDIRDGRADQQQNATADTRARLAREQGARYMLQGDVQIIEDSEGKEKIVYYQIDATLIDLESNAKVWIGQHKIKKFIERRGIGL
;
A
#
# COMPACT_ATOMS: atom_id res chain seq x y z
N MET A 1 25.77 -54.92 -64.12
CA MET A 1 24.61 -54.97 -63.22
C MET A 1 25.14 -54.62 -61.84
N SER A 2 25.09 -53.32 -61.48
CA SER A 2 25.75 -52.82 -60.29
C SER A 2 24.69 -52.58 -59.21
N LEU A 3 24.92 -53.17 -58.01
CA LEU A 3 24.06 -52.98 -56.82
C LEU A 3 24.66 -51.86 -55.99
N ASP A 4 23.94 -50.73 -56.00
CA ASP A 4 24.23 -49.57 -55.13
C ASP A 4 23.82 -49.91 -53.68
N VAL A 5 24.81 -49.93 -52.80
CA VAL A 5 24.67 -50.15 -51.36
C VAL A 5 24.29 -48.82 -50.70
N LEU A 6 23.03 -48.69 -50.23
CA LEU A 6 22.58 -47.58 -49.38
C LEU A 6 23.43 -47.49 -48.09
N ARG A 7 24.25 -46.45 -47.99
CA ARG A 7 24.96 -46.07 -46.76
C ARG A 7 23.96 -45.33 -45.83
N PHE A 8 23.52 -46.05 -44.80
CA PHE A 8 22.84 -45.44 -43.65
C PHE A 8 23.87 -44.61 -42.87
N THR A 9 23.77 -43.27 -42.98
CA THR A 9 24.57 -42.35 -42.18
C THR A 9 24.07 -42.42 -40.73
N ARG A 10 24.91 -42.87 -39.83
CA ARG A 10 24.67 -42.83 -38.38
C ARG A 10 24.61 -41.37 -37.94
N ALA A 11 23.40 -40.83 -37.66
CA ALA A 11 23.25 -39.52 -37.00
C ALA A 11 23.99 -39.53 -35.68
N PRO A 12 24.77 -38.48 -35.37
CA PRO A 12 25.62 -38.49 -34.18
C PRO A 12 24.72 -38.47 -32.92
N ARG A 13 24.93 -39.47 -32.06
CA ARG A 13 24.28 -39.65 -30.75
C ARG A 13 24.41 -38.40 -29.83
N PHE A 14 25.29 -37.47 -30.19
CA PHE A 14 25.49 -36.21 -29.48
C PHE A 14 24.35 -35.20 -29.67
N VAL A 15 23.62 -35.22 -30.79
CA VAL A 15 22.48 -34.28 -31.04
C VAL A 15 21.28 -34.68 -30.17
N THR A 16 21.06 -35.95 -29.95
CA THR A 16 19.96 -36.45 -29.10
C THR A 16 20.19 -36.14 -27.61
N LEU A 17 21.45 -36.17 -27.14
CA LEU A 17 21.78 -35.81 -25.76
C LEU A 17 21.63 -34.29 -25.51
N ALA A 18 21.98 -33.46 -26.48
CA ALA A 18 21.85 -32.02 -26.37
C ALA A 18 20.38 -31.56 -26.29
N VAL A 19 19.48 -32.21 -27.02
CA VAL A 19 18.02 -31.91 -26.98
C VAL A 19 17.40 -32.35 -25.65
N LEU A 20 17.85 -33.50 -25.06
CA LEU A 20 17.37 -33.91 -23.73
C LEU A 20 17.87 -33.01 -22.60
N ALA A 21 19.06 -32.42 -22.71
CA ALA A 21 19.60 -31.49 -21.71
C ALA A 21 18.86 -30.13 -21.70
N LEU A 22 18.35 -29.68 -22.85
CA LEU A 22 17.52 -28.45 -22.92
C LEU A 22 16.11 -28.63 -22.33
N ALA A 23 15.56 -29.83 -22.30
CA ALA A 23 14.24 -30.11 -21.74
C ALA A 23 14.24 -30.14 -20.19
N ALA A 24 15.41 -30.24 -19.55
CA ALA A 24 15.54 -30.28 -18.08
C ALA A 24 15.57 -28.86 -17.42
N ALA A 25 15.57 -27.79 -18.21
CA ALA A 25 15.52 -26.40 -17.70
C ALA A 25 14.09 -25.92 -17.34
N CYS A 26 13.24 -26.82 -16.84
CA CYS A 26 11.98 -26.43 -16.23
C CYS A 26 12.29 -25.71 -14.92
N ASN A 27 12.25 -24.38 -14.92
CA ASN A 27 12.28 -23.58 -13.71
C ASN A 27 11.08 -23.95 -12.83
N SER A 28 11.29 -24.78 -11.81
CA SER A 28 10.26 -25.11 -10.84
C SER A 28 10.09 -23.92 -9.90
N THR A 29 8.94 -23.25 -9.96
CA THR A 29 8.58 -22.20 -9.00
C THR A 29 8.27 -22.86 -7.65
N ARG A 30 9.03 -22.52 -6.61
CA ARG A 30 8.75 -22.92 -5.23
C ARG A 30 8.06 -21.78 -4.50
N VAL A 31 6.87 -22.04 -4.00
CA VAL A 31 6.12 -21.08 -3.17
C VAL A 31 6.19 -21.52 -1.71
N SER A 32 6.57 -20.62 -0.82
CA SER A 32 6.54 -20.81 0.63
C SER A 32 5.82 -19.64 1.29
N ARG A 33 5.16 -19.93 2.42
CA ARG A 33 4.60 -18.86 3.27
C ARG A 33 5.68 -18.37 4.22
N VAL A 34 5.77 -17.05 4.37
CA VAL A 34 6.66 -16.38 5.33
C VAL A 34 5.81 -15.57 6.31
N ASP A 35 6.40 -15.20 7.45
CA ASP A 35 5.73 -14.33 8.42
C ASP A 35 5.37 -13.00 7.74
N PRO A 36 4.08 -12.58 7.74
CA PRO A 36 3.65 -11.33 7.13
C PRO A 36 4.28 -10.08 7.76
N ASN A 37 4.86 -10.19 8.96
CA ASN A 37 5.56 -9.09 9.62
C ASN A 37 7.07 -9.05 9.31
N SER A 38 7.59 -10.05 8.61
CA SER A 38 9.00 -10.05 8.21
C SER A 38 9.31 -8.92 7.23
N VAL A 39 10.52 -8.36 7.33
CA VAL A 39 11.03 -7.39 6.35
C VAL A 39 11.80 -8.15 5.29
N THR A 40 11.31 -8.17 4.07
CA THR A 40 11.94 -8.87 2.95
C THR A 40 12.04 -7.95 1.74
N ASP A 41 13.23 -7.45 1.48
CA ASP A 41 13.52 -6.59 0.32
C ASP A 41 14.12 -7.41 -0.82
N LEU A 42 13.29 -7.82 -1.79
CA LEU A 42 13.73 -8.61 -2.94
C LEU A 42 14.21 -7.75 -4.12
N SER A 43 13.56 -6.64 -4.36
CA SER A 43 13.82 -5.80 -5.55
C SER A 43 14.28 -4.39 -5.21
N GLY A 44 14.24 -4.00 -3.95
CA GLY A 44 14.45 -2.61 -3.50
C GLY A 44 13.30 -1.65 -3.84
N ARG A 45 12.24 -2.13 -4.49
CA ARG A 45 11.02 -1.36 -4.73
C ARG A 45 10.19 -1.26 -3.45
N TRP A 46 9.15 -0.42 -3.50
CA TRP A 46 8.15 -0.34 -2.45
C TRP A 46 7.52 -1.69 -2.16
N ASN A 47 7.43 -2.07 -0.90
CA ASN A 47 6.85 -3.34 -0.46
C ASN A 47 5.90 -3.15 0.74
N ASP A 48 5.39 -4.26 1.27
CA ASP A 48 4.45 -4.28 2.41
C ASP A 48 5.09 -3.78 3.71
N ALA A 49 6.38 -4.07 3.94
CA ALA A 49 7.10 -3.58 5.10
C ALA A 49 7.23 -2.04 5.08
N ASP A 50 7.50 -1.46 3.91
CA ASP A 50 7.53 0.00 3.73
C ASP A 50 6.18 0.63 4.08
N SER A 51 5.08 0.04 3.57
CA SER A 51 3.72 0.52 3.85
C SER A 51 3.42 0.54 5.34
N ARG A 52 3.73 -0.54 6.07
CA ARG A 52 3.54 -0.62 7.53
C ARG A 52 4.39 0.37 8.30
N LEU A 53 5.68 0.47 7.96
CA LEU A 53 6.61 1.38 8.63
C LEU A 53 6.16 2.83 8.47
N VAL A 54 5.81 3.23 7.26
CA VAL A 54 5.34 4.59 6.99
C VAL A 54 4.02 4.87 7.69
N ALA A 55 3.03 3.96 7.61
CA ALA A 55 1.74 4.15 8.26
C ALA A 55 1.92 4.32 9.78
N ASN A 56 2.67 3.44 10.43
CA ASN A 56 2.91 3.51 11.86
C ASN A 56 3.63 4.80 12.26
N ALA A 57 4.65 5.21 11.50
CA ALA A 57 5.40 6.43 11.79
C ALA A 57 4.55 7.69 11.65
N LEU A 58 3.75 7.81 10.59
CA LEU A 58 2.88 8.97 10.37
C LEU A 58 1.75 9.05 11.40
N ILE A 59 1.15 7.90 11.76
CA ILE A 59 0.13 7.85 12.80
C ILE A 59 0.70 8.27 14.14
N GLN A 60 1.84 7.73 14.55
CA GLN A 60 2.49 8.10 15.80
C GLN A 60 2.78 9.60 15.84
N GLN A 61 3.39 10.16 14.79
CA GLN A 61 3.64 11.59 14.67
C GLN A 61 2.35 12.43 14.78
N SER A 62 1.26 11.96 14.16
CA SER A 62 -0.03 12.65 14.19
C SER A 62 -0.66 12.63 15.58
N LEU A 63 -0.63 11.48 16.27
CA LEU A 63 -1.22 11.32 17.59
C LEU A 63 -0.42 12.04 18.70
N ASP A 64 0.90 12.13 18.55
CA ASP A 64 1.76 12.88 19.46
C ASP A 64 1.56 14.40 19.32
N ALA A 65 1.09 14.86 18.16
CA ALA A 65 0.81 16.27 17.93
C ALA A 65 -0.42 16.77 18.71
N PRO A 66 -0.48 18.05 19.09
CA PRO A 66 -1.49 18.57 20.01
C PRO A 66 -2.89 18.74 19.42
N TRP A 67 -3.07 18.57 18.09
CA TRP A 67 -4.34 18.89 17.41
C TRP A 67 -5.55 18.13 17.96
N ALA A 68 -5.42 16.82 18.24
CA ALA A 68 -6.51 16.00 18.77
C ALA A 68 -6.87 16.38 20.20
N ARG A 69 -5.86 16.63 21.03
CA ARG A 69 -6.04 17.10 22.42
C ARG A 69 -6.69 18.49 22.46
N ASN A 70 -6.21 19.40 21.62
CA ASN A 70 -6.76 20.75 21.52
C ASN A 70 -8.23 20.71 21.10
N PHE A 71 -8.58 19.86 20.12
CA PHE A 71 -9.96 19.64 19.71
C PHE A 71 -10.82 19.12 20.88
N ALA A 72 -10.37 18.06 21.56
CA ALA A 72 -11.09 17.46 22.67
C ALA A 72 -11.33 18.48 23.80
N THR A 73 -10.32 19.27 24.15
CA THR A 73 -10.43 20.32 25.17
C THR A 73 -11.46 21.36 24.78
N ALA A 74 -11.47 21.82 23.51
CA ALA A 74 -12.41 22.82 23.02
C ALA A 74 -13.85 22.28 22.84
N ASN A 75 -14.02 20.95 22.76
CA ASN A 75 -15.29 20.32 22.46
C ASN A 75 -15.82 19.37 23.55
N GLY A 76 -15.49 19.64 24.81
CA GLY A 76 -16.02 18.90 25.97
C GLY A 76 -15.61 17.42 26.01
N GLY A 77 -14.38 17.11 25.60
CA GLY A 77 -13.83 15.74 25.61
C GLY A 77 -14.21 14.88 24.42
N LYS A 78 -14.91 15.43 23.41
CA LYS A 78 -15.28 14.69 22.20
C LYS A 78 -14.06 14.39 21.34
N GLN A 79 -14.06 13.22 20.72
CA GLN A 79 -13.04 12.85 19.73
C GLN A 79 -13.24 13.63 18.42
N PRO A 80 -12.16 14.10 17.75
CA PRO A 80 -12.25 14.67 16.43
C PRO A 80 -12.62 13.62 15.39
N THR A 81 -13.40 14.01 14.38
CA THR A 81 -13.78 13.17 13.25
C THR A 81 -12.84 13.43 12.08
N VAL A 82 -12.26 12.37 11.53
CA VAL A 82 -11.29 12.42 10.43
C VAL A 82 -11.78 11.57 9.26
N ILE A 83 -11.64 12.08 8.04
CA ILE A 83 -11.76 11.31 6.81
C ILE A 83 -10.37 11.14 6.21
N ILE A 84 -10.07 9.93 5.74
CA ILE A 84 -8.86 9.70 4.95
C ILE A 84 -9.15 10.12 3.52
N GLY A 85 -8.47 11.16 3.08
CA GLY A 85 -8.52 11.66 1.71
C GLY A 85 -7.53 10.96 0.80
N ALA A 86 -7.24 11.57 -0.35
CA ALA A 86 -6.36 10.97 -1.33
C ALA A 86 -4.89 11.00 -0.90
N PHE A 87 -4.26 9.83 -0.91
CA PHE A 87 -2.81 9.72 -0.99
C PHE A 87 -2.41 9.49 -2.45
N ARG A 88 -1.58 10.37 -2.99
CA ARG A 88 -1.23 10.36 -4.40
C ARG A 88 0.19 9.86 -4.59
N ASN A 89 0.34 8.85 -5.41
CA ASN A 89 1.65 8.46 -5.90
C ASN A 89 2.10 9.44 -7.01
N ARG A 90 3.17 10.18 -6.75
CA ARG A 90 3.78 11.14 -7.68
C ARG A 90 4.98 10.56 -8.42
N SER A 91 5.23 9.26 -8.26
CA SER A 91 6.35 8.57 -8.89
C SER A 91 5.92 7.77 -10.12
N MET A 92 6.90 7.26 -10.85
CA MET A 92 6.68 6.32 -11.95
C MET A 92 6.59 4.86 -11.46
N GLU A 93 6.92 4.59 -10.21
CA GLU A 93 6.78 3.26 -9.62
C GLU A 93 5.31 2.98 -9.27
N HIS A 94 4.86 1.75 -9.50
CA HIS A 94 3.53 1.34 -9.05
C HIS A 94 3.52 1.09 -7.54
N ILE A 95 3.02 2.08 -6.78
CA ILE A 95 2.84 1.99 -5.33
C ILE A 95 1.35 1.80 -5.02
N PRO A 96 0.95 0.70 -4.37
CA PRO A 96 -0.45 0.43 -4.03
C PRO A 96 -0.88 1.27 -2.82
N VAL A 97 -1.09 2.57 -3.03
CA VAL A 97 -1.46 3.53 -1.96
C VAL A 97 -2.72 3.12 -1.18
N GLY A 98 -3.61 2.32 -1.78
CA GLY A 98 -4.79 1.81 -1.10
C GLY A 98 -4.47 0.89 0.09
N THR A 99 -3.42 0.07 0.01
CA THR A 99 -2.97 -0.76 1.15
C THR A 99 -2.47 0.13 2.28
N PHE A 100 -1.66 1.12 1.94
CA PHE A 100 -1.13 2.09 2.88
C PHE A 100 -2.24 2.90 3.58
N THR A 101 -3.25 3.40 2.85
CA THR A 101 -4.37 4.14 3.44
C THR A 101 -5.21 3.30 4.38
N ARG A 102 -5.42 2.02 4.10
CA ARG A 102 -6.10 1.09 5.02
C ARG A 102 -5.31 0.82 6.30
N ASP A 103 -3.99 0.79 6.23
CA ASP A 103 -3.14 0.70 7.41
C ASP A 103 -3.24 1.96 8.28
N LEU A 104 -3.31 3.15 7.65
CA LEU A 104 -3.57 4.42 8.33
C LEU A 104 -4.93 4.41 9.04
N GLU A 105 -6.01 4.04 8.34
CA GLU A 105 -7.36 3.95 8.91
C GLU A 105 -7.41 3.04 10.12
N ARG A 106 -6.89 1.82 9.99
CA ARG A 106 -6.85 0.84 11.07
C ARG A 106 -6.10 1.37 12.29
N SER A 107 -4.96 2.01 12.08
CA SER A 107 -4.15 2.54 13.16
C SER A 107 -4.83 3.70 13.88
N PHE A 108 -5.51 4.59 13.16
CA PHE A 108 -6.30 5.68 13.76
C PHE A 108 -7.48 5.15 14.56
N VAL A 109 -8.28 4.24 13.99
CA VAL A 109 -9.42 3.62 14.69
C VAL A 109 -8.96 2.94 15.98
N ASN A 110 -7.89 2.15 15.89
CA ASN A 110 -7.38 1.39 17.03
C ASN A 110 -6.71 2.26 18.10
N SER A 111 -6.30 3.49 17.78
CA SER A 111 -5.75 4.43 18.75
C SER A 111 -6.80 4.91 19.77
N GLY A 112 -8.09 4.86 19.42
CA GLY A 112 -9.17 5.39 20.22
C GLY A 112 -9.13 6.91 20.44
N SER A 113 -8.22 7.63 19.77
CA SER A 113 -8.05 9.09 19.94
C SER A 113 -8.88 9.90 18.95
N VAL A 114 -9.30 9.30 17.86
CA VAL A 114 -10.06 9.91 16.78
C VAL A 114 -11.16 8.99 16.27
N GLN A 115 -12.17 9.55 15.64
CA GLN A 115 -13.21 8.79 14.92
C GLN A 115 -12.96 8.90 13.41
N ILE A 116 -12.78 7.76 12.74
CA ILE A 116 -12.72 7.74 11.28
C ILE A 116 -14.13 7.65 10.73
N VAL A 117 -14.48 8.54 9.80
CA VAL A 117 -15.72 8.49 9.06
C VAL A 117 -15.51 7.82 7.71
N ALA A 118 -16.52 7.10 7.25
CA ALA A 118 -16.49 6.35 6.00
C ALA A 118 -16.11 7.22 4.81
N SER A 119 -15.34 6.67 3.88
CA SER A 119 -14.98 7.28 2.61
C SER A 119 -16.20 7.58 1.74
N LYS A 120 -15.99 8.30 0.63
CA LYS A 120 -17.07 8.60 -0.31
C LYS A 120 -17.67 7.32 -0.90
N GLU A 121 -16.83 6.35 -1.23
CA GLU A 121 -17.20 5.05 -1.79
C GLU A 121 -18.01 4.23 -0.78
N GLU A 122 -17.52 4.09 0.44
CA GLU A 122 -18.21 3.34 1.51
C GLU A 122 -19.54 3.96 1.90
N ARG A 123 -19.68 5.30 1.85
CA ARG A 123 -20.95 5.96 2.14
C ARG A 123 -22.04 5.63 1.15
N GLY A 124 -21.71 5.28 -0.10
CA GLY A 124 -22.68 4.78 -1.07
C GLY A 124 -23.38 3.53 -0.52
N ASP A 125 -22.60 2.51 -0.23
CA ASP A 125 -23.08 1.21 0.28
C ASP A 125 -23.85 1.37 1.62
N ILE A 126 -23.36 2.26 2.49
CA ILE A 126 -24.02 2.57 3.78
C ILE A 126 -25.40 3.21 3.56
N ARG A 127 -25.55 4.12 2.60
CA ARG A 127 -26.82 4.76 2.28
C ARG A 127 -27.83 3.78 1.70
N ASP A 128 -27.38 2.90 0.82
CA ASP A 128 -28.21 1.85 0.24
C ASP A 128 -28.70 0.87 1.33
N GLY A 129 -27.81 0.42 2.22
CA GLY A 129 -28.16 -0.40 3.36
C GLY A 129 -29.11 0.30 4.35
N ARG A 130 -28.96 1.60 4.57
CA ARG A 130 -29.89 2.39 5.38
C ARG A 130 -31.26 2.54 4.72
N ALA A 131 -31.32 2.74 3.41
CA ALA A 131 -32.57 2.84 2.67
C ALA A 131 -33.40 1.55 2.80
N ASP A 132 -32.76 0.38 2.70
CA ASP A 132 -33.39 -0.92 2.92
C ASP A 132 -33.93 -1.06 4.36
N GLN A 133 -33.13 -0.73 5.36
CA GLN A 133 -33.53 -0.75 6.77
C GLN A 133 -34.66 0.23 7.10
N GLN A 134 -34.71 1.39 6.45
CA GLN A 134 -35.77 2.38 6.69
C GLN A 134 -37.15 1.89 6.32
N GLN A 135 -37.29 0.94 5.40
CA GLN A 135 -38.59 0.36 5.01
C GLN A 135 -39.21 -0.45 6.16
N ASN A 136 -38.39 -1.08 7.01
CA ASN A 136 -38.81 -1.99 8.06
C ASN A 136 -38.59 -1.47 9.49
N ALA A 137 -38.03 -0.26 9.65
CA ALA A 137 -37.69 0.30 10.96
C ALA A 137 -38.83 1.11 11.59
N THR A 138 -38.83 1.19 12.92
CA THR A 138 -39.71 2.10 13.67
C THR A 138 -39.39 3.57 13.36
N ALA A 139 -40.37 4.47 13.60
CA ALA A 139 -40.17 5.92 13.32
C ALA A 139 -38.97 6.50 14.05
N ASP A 140 -38.71 6.10 15.28
CA ASP A 140 -37.57 6.55 16.10
C ASP A 140 -36.22 6.03 15.56
N THR A 141 -36.17 4.80 15.10
CA THR A 141 -34.99 4.21 14.46
C THR A 141 -34.70 4.86 13.12
N ARG A 142 -35.73 5.16 12.31
CA ARG A 142 -35.56 5.90 11.04
C ARG A 142 -34.92 7.26 11.23
N ALA A 143 -35.35 8.02 12.23
CA ALA A 143 -34.80 9.34 12.54
C ALA A 143 -33.30 9.28 12.93
N ARG A 144 -32.86 8.20 13.58
CA ARG A 144 -31.46 7.97 13.94
C ARG A 144 -30.61 7.56 12.73
N LEU A 145 -31.15 6.69 11.85
CA LEU A 145 -30.48 6.23 10.63
C LEU A 145 -30.22 7.37 9.62
N ALA A 146 -31.06 8.40 9.62
CA ALA A 146 -30.92 9.53 8.71
C ALA A 146 -29.75 10.48 9.04
N ARG A 147 -29.12 10.34 10.19
CA ARG A 147 -28.02 11.22 10.61
C ARG A 147 -26.67 10.67 10.16
N GLU A 148 -25.97 11.42 9.33
CA GLU A 148 -24.57 11.16 8.99
C GLU A 148 -23.67 12.11 9.79
N GLN A 149 -22.60 11.56 10.34
CA GLN A 149 -21.56 12.36 10.98
C GLN A 149 -20.58 12.83 9.91
N GLY A 150 -20.39 14.13 9.78
CA GLY A 150 -19.38 14.73 8.90
C GLY A 150 -17.98 14.64 9.49
N ALA A 151 -16.97 14.60 8.62
CA ALA A 151 -15.58 14.75 9.04
C ALA A 151 -15.30 16.23 9.41
N ARG A 152 -14.60 16.44 10.52
CA ARG A 152 -14.02 17.76 10.85
C ARG A 152 -12.68 17.96 10.16
N TYR A 153 -11.91 16.89 10.03
CA TYR A 153 -10.57 16.93 9.45
C TYR A 153 -10.44 15.99 8.28
N MET A 154 -9.54 16.32 7.35
CA MET A 154 -9.13 15.44 6.25
C MET A 154 -7.63 15.19 6.32
N LEU A 155 -7.23 13.91 6.37
CA LEU A 155 -5.86 13.49 6.19
C LEU A 155 -5.61 13.18 4.72
N GLN A 156 -4.62 13.79 4.11
CA GLN A 156 -4.20 13.52 2.74
C GLN A 156 -2.68 13.59 2.61
N GLY A 157 -2.13 13.09 1.50
CA GLY A 157 -0.69 13.10 1.31
C GLY A 157 -0.23 12.73 -0.08
N ASP A 158 1.08 12.72 -0.23
CA ASP A 158 1.78 12.36 -1.46
C ASP A 158 2.96 11.42 -1.17
N VAL A 159 3.25 10.53 -2.12
CA VAL A 159 4.45 9.70 -2.16
C VAL A 159 5.31 10.19 -3.31
N GLN A 160 6.56 10.53 -3.03
CA GLN A 160 7.56 10.98 -3.99
C GLN A 160 8.77 10.06 -3.95
N ILE A 161 9.47 9.93 -5.09
CA ILE A 161 10.65 9.10 -5.24
C ILE A 161 11.75 9.91 -5.91
N ILE A 162 12.98 9.77 -5.40
CA ILE A 162 14.21 10.18 -6.06
C ILE A 162 15.03 8.92 -6.29
N GLU A 163 15.42 8.69 -7.52
CA GLU A 163 16.31 7.60 -7.91
C GLU A 163 17.64 8.15 -8.42
N ASP A 164 18.73 7.56 -7.95
CA ASP A 164 20.08 7.83 -8.41
C ASP A 164 20.78 6.50 -8.67
N SER A 165 21.44 6.38 -9.83
CA SER A 165 22.06 5.10 -10.23
C SER A 165 23.34 5.33 -11.02
N GLU A 166 24.38 4.57 -10.65
CA GLU A 166 25.66 4.51 -11.35
C GLU A 166 26.14 3.06 -11.47
N GLY A 167 26.40 2.61 -12.69
CA GLY A 167 26.86 1.26 -12.97
C GLY A 167 25.90 0.18 -12.46
N LYS A 168 26.30 -0.55 -11.41
CA LYS A 168 25.49 -1.63 -10.79
C LYS A 168 24.80 -1.18 -9.53
N GLU A 169 25.03 0.02 -9.07
CA GLU A 169 24.50 0.57 -7.83
C GLU A 169 23.30 1.48 -8.11
N LYS A 170 22.34 1.45 -7.23
CA LYS A 170 21.15 2.31 -7.28
C LYS A 170 20.73 2.68 -5.87
N ILE A 171 20.44 3.96 -5.67
CA ILE A 171 19.77 4.46 -4.47
C ILE A 171 18.34 4.83 -4.86
N VAL A 172 17.39 4.38 -4.06
CA VAL A 172 15.99 4.79 -4.15
C VAL A 172 15.61 5.46 -2.83
N TYR A 173 15.18 6.71 -2.93
CA TYR A 173 14.73 7.51 -1.80
C TYR A 173 13.25 7.79 -1.94
N TYR A 174 12.48 7.32 -0.98
CA TYR A 174 11.05 7.56 -0.86
C TYR A 174 10.81 8.64 0.17
N GLN A 175 9.97 9.61 -0.16
CA GLN A 175 9.45 10.60 0.76
C GLN A 175 7.94 10.57 0.75
N ILE A 176 7.36 10.42 1.92
CA ILE A 176 5.93 10.38 2.13
C ILE A 176 5.56 11.57 3.01
N ASP A 177 4.80 12.48 2.44
CA ASP A 177 4.29 13.66 3.13
C ASP A 177 2.81 13.48 3.41
N ALA A 178 2.39 13.81 4.63
CA ALA A 178 1.00 13.77 5.05
C ALA A 178 0.59 15.10 5.69
N THR A 179 -0.64 15.53 5.43
CA THR A 179 -1.18 16.79 5.96
C THR A 179 -2.59 16.55 6.48
N LEU A 180 -2.85 17.00 7.71
CA LEU A 180 -4.20 17.06 8.28
C LEU A 180 -4.75 18.45 8.16
N ILE A 181 -5.91 18.56 7.51
CA ILE A 181 -6.55 19.83 7.18
C ILE A 181 -7.88 19.91 7.93
N ASP A 182 -8.13 21.01 8.61
CA ASP A 182 -9.45 21.36 9.15
C ASP A 182 -10.36 21.77 7.99
N LEU A 183 -11.44 21.02 7.79
CA LEU A 183 -12.35 21.22 6.65
C LEU A 183 -13.25 22.46 6.78
N GLU A 184 -13.36 23.04 7.97
CA GLU A 184 -14.13 24.26 8.20
C GLU A 184 -13.30 25.52 7.91
N SER A 185 -12.05 25.52 8.39
CA SER A 185 -11.16 26.70 8.25
C SER A 185 -10.15 26.60 7.10
N ASN A 186 -10.00 25.42 6.48
CA ASN A 186 -8.94 25.06 5.53
C ASN A 186 -7.51 25.18 6.11
N ALA A 187 -7.37 25.25 7.43
CA ALA A 187 -6.08 25.33 8.09
C ALA A 187 -5.40 23.95 8.12
N LYS A 188 -4.10 23.92 7.86
CA LYS A 188 -3.28 22.73 8.09
C LYS A 188 -2.96 22.66 9.57
N VAL A 189 -3.52 21.69 10.29
CA VAL A 189 -3.37 21.55 11.74
C VAL A 189 -2.24 20.59 12.12
N TRP A 190 -1.78 19.77 11.16
CA TRP A 190 -0.61 18.92 11.30
C TRP A 190 -0.01 18.61 9.93
N ILE A 191 1.31 18.47 9.91
CA ILE A 191 2.09 18.02 8.77
C ILE A 191 3.08 16.99 9.29
N GLY A 192 3.11 15.82 8.68
CA GLY A 192 4.07 14.76 8.97
C GLY A 192 4.81 14.30 7.73
N GLN A 193 5.96 13.70 7.96
CA GLN A 193 6.81 13.18 6.90
C GLN A 193 7.49 11.89 7.36
N HIS A 194 7.59 10.92 6.45
CA HIS A 194 8.44 9.74 6.63
C HIS A 194 9.31 9.53 5.41
N LYS A 195 10.52 9.01 5.62
CA LYS A 195 11.54 8.84 4.60
C LYS A 195 12.12 7.44 4.66
N ILE A 196 12.27 6.81 3.49
CA ILE A 196 12.94 5.52 3.34
C ILE A 196 14.03 5.68 2.30
N LYS A 197 15.23 5.19 2.58
CA LYS A 197 16.34 5.18 1.63
C LYS A 197 16.84 3.75 1.48
N LYS A 198 16.80 3.22 0.26
CA LYS A 198 17.26 1.87 -0.08
C LYS A 198 18.47 1.95 -0.98
N PHE A 199 19.49 1.13 -0.68
CA PHE A 199 20.64 0.90 -1.53
C PHE A 199 20.50 -0.46 -2.21
N ILE A 200 20.67 -0.48 -3.52
CA ILE A 200 20.50 -1.67 -4.35
C ILE A 200 21.79 -1.89 -5.13
N GLU A 201 22.45 -3.02 -4.89
CA GLU A 201 23.61 -3.47 -5.64
C GLU A 201 23.24 -4.69 -6.49
N ARG A 202 23.42 -4.61 -7.79
CA ARG A 202 23.23 -5.75 -8.70
C ARG A 202 24.52 -6.56 -8.78
N ARG A 203 24.54 -7.71 -8.12
CA ARG A 203 25.63 -8.67 -8.28
C ARG A 203 25.65 -9.18 -9.70
N GLY A 204 26.79 -8.99 -10.41
CA GLY A 204 27.00 -9.61 -11.71
C GLY A 204 27.07 -11.12 -11.54
N ILE A 205 26.56 -11.87 -12.52
CA ILE A 205 26.85 -13.31 -12.61
C ILE A 205 28.36 -13.39 -12.87
N GLY A 206 29.12 -13.83 -11.86
CA GLY A 206 30.53 -14.20 -12.06
C GLY A 206 30.56 -15.39 -13.03
N LEU A 207 31.22 -15.17 -14.18
CA LEU A 207 31.59 -16.24 -15.11
C LEU A 207 32.76 -17.02 -14.53
#